data_6f22d7df21b9cea184b28524a1840ad8
#
_entry.id   6f22d7df21b9cea184b28524a1840ad8
#
_cell.length_a   1.000
_cell.length_b   1.000
_cell.length_c   1.000
_cell.angle_alpha   90.00
_cell.angle_beta   90.00
_cell.angle_gamma   90.00
#
_symmetry.space_group_name_H-M   'P 1'
#
loop_
_entity.id
_entity.type
_entity.pdbx_description
1 polymer ?
#
loop_
_entity_poly.entity_id
_entity_poly.type
_entity_poly.pdbx_seq_one_letter_code
_entity_poly.pdbx_strand_id
1 'polypeptide(L)'
;YQLLLLIAMISFFGVDRIPFYLKVEVTRKLSFISIVVVTIAITLFLIFAYRSNMRLANFTEIYDLREENSDITSSGINGYFIFWQAKVFYPLLFIMGVLGKRKVVVWLSVVGFVLLYMMTGQKGILLTPLFVFSFYCLLKWSIKVRLDLYKLLVCMITLFSILILCIQGTPIGFAICALFFMRTMCICGSLFVLYVDFFQNNPFTYYSHISIVNKITGMYPYDDVLGKVVTDGGMNANALFWTTDGVASCGYWGVFIISIILVLYLFLLNSIERLNTNNIFVYIVFVPSMTAILNSSLFTYFISHGVFLLIMILLFVKIPTNLKPIKCR
;
A
#
# COMPACT_ATOMS: atom_id res chain seq x y z
N TYR A 1 17.71 17.84 -4.13
CA TYR A 1 16.63 16.89 -3.88
C TYR A 1 15.26 17.57 -3.81
N GLN A 2 15.08 18.62 -3.01
CA GLN A 2 13.77 19.29 -2.85
C GLN A 2 13.15 19.74 -4.17
N LEU A 3 13.95 20.36 -5.05
CA LEU A 3 13.47 20.79 -6.38
C LEU A 3 13.04 19.59 -7.25
N LEU A 4 13.81 18.49 -7.23
CA LEU A 4 13.46 17.27 -7.97
C LEU A 4 12.17 16.64 -7.44
N LEU A 5 11.98 16.58 -6.13
CA LEU A 5 10.74 16.08 -5.52
C LEU A 5 9.54 16.97 -5.89
N LEU A 6 9.72 18.30 -5.89
CA LEU A 6 8.66 19.22 -6.31
C LEU A 6 8.28 19.01 -7.79
N ILE A 7 9.26 18.86 -8.68
CA ILE A 7 9.03 18.59 -10.11
C ILE A 7 8.30 17.24 -10.27
N ALA A 8 8.73 16.20 -9.55
CA ALA A 8 8.07 14.89 -9.56
C ALA A 8 6.60 14.99 -9.10
N MET A 9 6.33 15.70 -8.01
CA MET A 9 4.97 15.90 -7.51
C MET A 9 4.10 16.66 -8.54
N ILE A 10 4.62 17.70 -9.17
CA ILE A 10 3.90 18.45 -10.23
C ILE A 10 3.60 17.55 -11.41
N SER A 11 4.54 16.69 -11.81
CA SER A 11 4.32 15.75 -12.93
C SER A 11 3.22 14.73 -12.62
N PHE A 12 3.06 14.29 -11.38
CA PHE A 12 1.97 13.38 -10.98
C PHE A 12 0.59 14.00 -11.17
N PHE A 13 0.44 15.30 -10.81
CA PHE A 13 -0.81 16.02 -11.07
C PHE A 13 -1.10 16.24 -12.55
N GLY A 14 -0.07 16.20 -13.42
CA GLY A 14 -0.20 16.32 -14.85
C GLY A 14 -0.65 15.05 -15.57
N VAL A 15 -0.50 13.87 -14.95
CA VAL A 15 -0.79 12.57 -15.57
C VAL A 15 -2.23 12.46 -16.07
N ASP A 16 -3.21 12.98 -15.32
CA ASP A 16 -4.63 12.93 -15.69
C ASP A 16 -4.97 13.81 -16.92
N ARG A 17 -4.13 14.80 -17.21
CA ARG A 17 -4.34 15.74 -18.32
C ARG A 17 -3.81 15.23 -19.65
N ILE A 18 -2.96 14.21 -19.63
CA ILE A 18 -2.35 13.65 -20.83
C ILE A 18 -3.28 12.56 -21.38
N PRO A 19 -3.82 12.69 -22.61
CA PRO A 19 -4.75 11.72 -23.19
C PRO A 19 -4.05 10.48 -23.73
N PHE A 20 -3.06 9.96 -23.00
CA PHE A 20 -2.34 8.75 -23.38
C PHE A 20 -2.95 7.55 -22.65
N TYR A 21 -3.50 6.60 -23.38
CA TYR A 21 -4.05 5.36 -22.84
C TYR A 21 -3.55 4.16 -23.62
N LEU A 22 -3.17 3.14 -22.89
CA LEU A 22 -2.89 1.84 -23.49
C LEU A 22 -4.21 1.21 -23.96
N LYS A 23 -4.37 1.06 -25.27
CA LYS A 23 -5.47 0.28 -25.84
C LYS A 23 -5.08 -1.20 -25.76
N VAL A 24 -5.50 -1.85 -24.70
CA VAL A 24 -5.29 -3.30 -24.52
C VAL A 24 -6.63 -3.99 -24.67
N GLU A 25 -6.81 -4.74 -25.76
CA GLU A 25 -7.95 -5.65 -25.90
C GLU A 25 -7.64 -6.92 -25.12
N VAL A 26 -8.19 -7.02 -23.91
CA VAL A 26 -8.00 -8.18 -23.05
C VAL A 26 -9.27 -9.01 -22.98
N THR A 27 -9.17 -10.26 -23.42
CA THR A 27 -10.26 -11.22 -23.27
C THR A 27 -10.29 -11.73 -21.82
N ARG A 28 -11.29 -11.32 -21.04
CA ARG A 28 -11.45 -11.73 -19.63
C ARG A 28 -11.92 -13.18 -19.56
N LYS A 29 -10.99 -14.09 -19.27
CA LYS A 29 -11.25 -15.54 -19.24
C LYS A 29 -11.54 -16.09 -17.83
N LEU A 30 -11.02 -15.43 -16.78
CA LEU A 30 -11.14 -15.92 -15.42
C LEU A 30 -12.44 -15.47 -14.76
N SER A 31 -13.08 -16.36 -14.03
CA SER A 31 -14.30 -16.07 -13.27
C SER A 31 -13.96 -15.52 -11.88
N PHE A 32 -14.92 -14.81 -11.27
CA PHE A 32 -14.80 -14.40 -9.87
C PHE A 32 -14.61 -15.57 -8.90
N ILE A 33 -15.18 -16.73 -9.23
CA ILE A 33 -15.07 -17.94 -8.41
C ILE A 33 -13.60 -18.35 -8.24
N SER A 34 -12.77 -18.20 -9.28
CA SER A 34 -11.34 -18.52 -9.18
C SER A 34 -10.61 -17.65 -8.14
N ILE A 35 -10.99 -16.37 -8.00
CA ILE A 35 -10.44 -15.51 -6.95
C ILE A 35 -10.82 -16.02 -5.57
N VAL A 36 -12.09 -16.38 -5.37
CA VAL A 36 -12.58 -16.91 -4.08
C VAL A 36 -11.84 -18.20 -3.73
N VAL A 37 -11.69 -19.12 -4.68
CA VAL A 37 -10.99 -20.39 -4.48
C VAL A 37 -9.51 -20.14 -4.10
N VAL A 38 -8.81 -19.28 -4.84
CA VAL A 38 -7.40 -18.92 -4.53
C VAL A 38 -7.29 -18.27 -3.15
N THR A 39 -8.21 -17.35 -2.83
CA THR A 39 -8.23 -16.70 -1.50
C THR A 39 -8.39 -17.75 -0.38
N ILE A 40 -9.32 -18.67 -0.52
CA ILE A 40 -9.54 -19.74 0.48
C ILE A 40 -8.31 -20.64 0.57
N ALA A 41 -7.74 -21.07 -0.55
CA ALA A 41 -6.56 -21.93 -0.57
C ALA A 41 -5.35 -21.29 0.15
N ILE A 42 -5.07 -20.02 -0.14
CA ILE A 42 -4.00 -19.26 0.53
C ILE A 42 -4.31 -19.10 2.03
N THR A 43 -5.57 -18.81 2.39
CA THR A 43 -5.98 -18.69 3.80
C THR A 43 -5.74 -19.99 4.57
N LEU A 44 -6.17 -21.13 4.02
CA LEU A 44 -5.96 -22.46 4.63
C LEU A 44 -4.46 -22.77 4.77
N PHE A 45 -3.67 -22.45 3.76
CA PHE A 45 -2.21 -22.61 3.82
C PHE A 45 -1.60 -21.78 4.96
N LEU A 46 -1.99 -20.51 5.10
CA LEU A 46 -1.51 -19.65 6.18
C LEU A 46 -1.98 -20.13 7.57
N ILE A 47 -3.24 -20.56 7.71
CA ILE A 47 -3.72 -21.17 8.96
C ILE A 47 -2.86 -22.37 9.36
N PHE A 48 -2.52 -23.23 8.40
CA PHE A 48 -1.66 -24.37 8.66
C PHE A 48 -0.24 -23.94 9.05
N ALA A 49 0.33 -22.95 8.38
CA ALA A 49 1.68 -22.44 8.68
C ALA A 49 1.77 -21.80 10.07
N TYR A 50 0.73 -21.08 10.50
CA TYR A 50 0.73 -20.34 11.78
C TYR A 50 -0.01 -21.05 12.92
N ARG A 51 -0.44 -22.30 12.73
CA ARG A 51 -1.32 -23.02 13.67
C ARG A 51 -0.86 -23.07 15.12
N SER A 52 0.47 -23.05 15.36
CA SER A 52 1.07 -23.12 16.70
C SER A 52 1.01 -21.81 17.47
N ASN A 53 1.11 -20.68 16.75
CA ASN A 53 1.31 -19.36 17.36
C ASN A 53 0.16 -18.38 17.06
N MET A 54 -0.92 -18.86 16.44
CA MET A 54 -2.06 -18.04 16.08
C MET A 54 -2.92 -17.72 17.30
N ARG A 55 -2.98 -16.44 17.71
CA ARG A 55 -3.78 -15.99 18.85
C ARG A 55 -4.29 -14.55 18.66
N LEU A 56 -5.40 -14.24 19.35
CA LEU A 56 -5.85 -12.85 19.50
C LEU A 56 -4.97 -12.17 20.55
N ALA A 57 -3.94 -11.47 20.11
CA ALA A 57 -3.07 -10.72 21.00
C ALA A 57 -3.71 -9.39 21.43
N ASN A 58 -3.61 -9.06 22.72
CA ASN A 58 -3.94 -7.74 23.24
C ASN A 58 -2.95 -6.70 22.73
N PHE A 59 -3.30 -5.41 22.83
CA PHE A 59 -2.46 -4.33 22.28
C PHE A 59 -1.06 -4.25 22.91
N THR A 60 -0.87 -4.81 24.09
CA THR A 60 0.42 -4.91 24.80
C THR A 60 1.27 -6.10 24.32
N GLU A 61 0.66 -7.20 23.90
CA GLU A 61 1.30 -8.46 23.52
C GLU A 61 1.60 -8.57 22.01
N ILE A 62 1.25 -7.53 21.25
CA ILE A 62 1.40 -7.56 19.77
C ILE A 62 2.86 -7.68 19.34
N TYR A 63 3.77 -7.08 20.09
CA TYR A 63 5.20 -7.13 19.76
C TYR A 63 5.76 -8.54 19.98
N ASP A 64 5.35 -9.20 21.06
CA ASP A 64 5.73 -10.58 21.36
C ASP A 64 5.22 -11.53 20.27
N LEU A 65 3.95 -11.38 19.86
CA LEU A 65 3.38 -12.16 18.75
C LEU A 65 4.13 -11.96 17.43
N ARG A 66 4.58 -10.74 17.15
CA ARG A 66 5.37 -10.45 15.94
C ARG A 66 6.73 -11.09 15.98
N GLU A 67 7.40 -11.06 17.13
CA GLU A 67 8.70 -11.67 17.33
C GLU A 67 8.60 -13.20 17.20
N GLU A 68 7.66 -13.83 17.88
CA GLU A 68 7.38 -15.27 17.79
C GLU A 68 7.11 -15.74 16.37
N ASN A 69 6.45 -14.92 15.57
CA ASN A 69 6.07 -15.25 14.18
C ASN A 69 7.01 -14.69 13.12
N SER A 70 8.10 -14.01 13.49
CA SER A 70 9.03 -13.37 12.56
C SER A 70 9.65 -14.36 11.59
N ASP A 71 10.09 -15.52 12.10
CA ASP A 71 10.73 -16.55 11.30
C ASP A 71 9.76 -17.23 10.33
N ILE A 72 8.51 -17.47 10.78
CA ILE A 72 7.46 -18.01 9.90
C ILE A 72 7.14 -17.02 8.80
N THR A 73 7.02 -15.72 9.14
CA THR A 73 6.70 -14.65 8.20
C THR A 73 7.81 -14.43 7.18
N SER A 74 9.07 -14.52 7.59
CA SER A 74 10.24 -14.33 6.71
C SER A 74 10.55 -15.57 5.87
N SER A 75 10.03 -16.74 6.23
CA SER A 75 10.30 -17.99 5.53
C SER A 75 9.53 -18.11 4.21
N GLY A 76 10.26 -18.32 3.12
CA GLY A 76 9.74 -18.69 1.82
C GLY A 76 8.66 -17.75 1.27
N ILE A 77 7.44 -18.27 1.02
CA ILE A 77 6.32 -17.56 0.37
C ILE A 77 5.33 -16.93 1.38
N ASN A 78 5.48 -17.22 2.68
CA ASN A 78 4.50 -16.82 3.68
C ASN A 78 4.29 -15.29 3.73
N GLY A 79 5.37 -14.52 3.72
CA GLY A 79 5.31 -13.06 3.73
C GLY A 79 4.56 -12.50 2.53
N TYR A 80 4.77 -13.06 1.33
CA TYR A 80 4.03 -12.67 0.14
C TYR A 80 2.54 -12.97 0.28
N PHE A 81 2.18 -14.15 0.73
CA PHE A 81 0.79 -14.56 0.90
C PHE A 81 0.05 -13.71 1.93
N ILE A 82 0.70 -13.33 3.04
CA ILE A 82 0.14 -12.40 4.02
C ILE A 82 -0.20 -11.06 3.36
N PHE A 83 0.78 -10.45 2.65
CA PHE A 83 0.57 -9.15 2.02
C PHE A 83 -0.43 -9.22 0.86
N TRP A 84 -0.42 -10.28 0.05
CA TRP A 84 -1.39 -10.47 -1.02
C TRP A 84 -2.82 -10.63 -0.48
N GLN A 85 -2.99 -11.38 0.61
CA GLN A 85 -4.29 -11.47 1.28
C GLN A 85 -4.73 -10.12 1.86
N ALA A 86 -3.84 -9.44 2.58
CA ALA A 86 -4.15 -8.18 3.25
C ALA A 86 -4.40 -7.00 2.30
N LYS A 87 -3.69 -6.96 1.16
CA LYS A 87 -3.67 -5.79 0.26
C LYS A 87 -4.43 -6.02 -1.06
N VAL A 88 -4.64 -7.29 -1.47
CA VAL A 88 -5.28 -7.62 -2.74
C VAL A 88 -6.56 -8.43 -2.53
N PHE A 89 -6.47 -9.67 -2.07
CA PHE A 89 -7.59 -10.60 -2.09
C PHE A 89 -8.73 -10.21 -1.15
N TYR A 90 -8.46 -9.98 0.13
CA TYR A 90 -9.52 -9.61 1.07
C TYR A 90 -10.13 -8.22 0.78
N PRO A 91 -9.36 -7.16 0.46
CA PRO A 91 -9.97 -5.90 0.02
C PRO A 91 -10.84 -6.06 -1.24
N LEU A 92 -10.38 -6.85 -2.21
CA LEU A 92 -11.14 -7.15 -3.42
C LEU A 92 -12.47 -7.83 -3.10
N LEU A 93 -12.47 -8.89 -2.28
CA LEU A 93 -13.67 -9.59 -1.83
C LEU A 93 -14.58 -8.66 -1.02
N PHE A 94 -14.01 -7.87 -0.11
CA PHE A 94 -14.75 -6.94 0.73
C PHE A 94 -15.54 -5.96 -0.13
N ILE A 95 -14.88 -5.26 -1.05
CA ILE A 95 -15.54 -4.24 -1.87
C ILE A 95 -16.54 -4.85 -2.87
N MET A 96 -16.24 -6.03 -3.41
CA MET A 96 -17.19 -6.75 -4.26
C MET A 96 -18.43 -7.19 -3.47
N GLY A 97 -18.25 -7.60 -2.22
CA GLY A 97 -19.35 -7.91 -1.32
C GLY A 97 -20.21 -6.69 -0.99
N VAL A 98 -19.57 -5.55 -0.69
CA VAL A 98 -20.27 -4.28 -0.40
C VAL A 98 -21.05 -3.79 -1.62
N LEU A 99 -20.41 -3.69 -2.77
CA LEU A 99 -21.03 -3.19 -4.01
C LEU A 99 -22.11 -4.16 -4.53
N GLY A 100 -21.88 -5.48 -4.44
CA GLY A 100 -22.80 -6.51 -4.85
C GLY A 100 -23.91 -6.82 -3.82
N LYS A 101 -23.91 -6.12 -2.67
CA LYS A 101 -24.83 -6.37 -1.53
C LYS A 101 -24.83 -7.82 -1.02
N ARG A 102 -23.68 -8.50 -1.14
CA ARG A 102 -23.48 -9.90 -0.73
C ARG A 102 -22.86 -9.98 0.66
N LYS A 103 -23.71 -9.98 1.70
CA LYS A 103 -23.26 -9.99 3.11
C LYS A 103 -22.28 -11.11 3.44
N VAL A 104 -22.49 -12.32 2.90
CA VAL A 104 -21.62 -13.48 3.13
C VAL A 104 -20.18 -13.20 2.66
N VAL A 105 -20.02 -12.59 1.48
CA VAL A 105 -18.68 -12.25 0.94
C VAL A 105 -18.00 -11.19 1.79
N VAL A 106 -18.75 -10.20 2.29
CA VAL A 106 -18.23 -9.18 3.21
C VAL A 106 -17.73 -9.84 4.50
N TRP A 107 -18.55 -10.68 5.13
CA TRP A 107 -18.18 -11.37 6.37
C TRP A 107 -16.98 -12.31 6.18
N LEU A 108 -16.94 -13.05 5.06
CA LEU A 108 -15.79 -13.90 4.73
C LEU A 108 -14.48 -13.08 4.67
N SER A 109 -14.53 -11.91 4.05
CA SER A 109 -13.38 -11.01 3.99
C SER A 109 -12.99 -10.46 5.38
N VAL A 110 -13.97 -10.01 6.19
CA VAL A 110 -13.71 -9.49 7.54
C VAL A 110 -13.08 -10.56 8.43
N VAL A 111 -13.62 -11.78 8.41
CA VAL A 111 -13.04 -12.93 9.13
C VAL A 111 -11.60 -13.18 8.66
N GLY A 112 -11.34 -13.11 7.35
CA GLY A 112 -10.00 -13.21 6.80
C GLY A 112 -9.03 -12.18 7.35
N PHE A 113 -9.44 -10.91 7.47
CA PHE A 113 -8.62 -9.87 8.09
C PHE A 113 -8.34 -10.13 9.57
N VAL A 114 -9.32 -10.64 10.32
CA VAL A 114 -9.13 -11.04 11.72
C VAL A 114 -8.13 -12.19 11.83
N LEU A 115 -8.25 -13.21 10.97
CA LEU A 115 -7.30 -14.33 10.94
C LEU A 115 -5.88 -13.86 10.64
N LEU A 116 -5.69 -12.97 9.66
CA LEU A 116 -4.36 -12.39 9.40
C LEU A 116 -3.83 -11.57 10.58
N TYR A 117 -4.68 -10.84 11.28
CA TYR A 117 -4.28 -10.14 12.50
C TYR A 117 -3.80 -11.11 13.58
N MET A 118 -4.52 -12.23 13.79
CA MET A 118 -4.12 -13.27 14.75
C MET A 118 -2.77 -13.92 14.42
N MET A 119 -2.38 -13.93 13.14
CA MET A 119 -1.09 -14.46 12.68
C MET A 119 0.04 -13.43 12.77
N THR A 120 -0.25 -12.16 12.48
CA THR A 120 0.80 -11.15 12.24
C THR A 120 0.89 -10.07 13.32
N GLY A 121 -0.13 -9.91 14.16
CA GLY A 121 -0.22 -8.79 15.12
C GLY A 121 -0.22 -7.40 14.47
N GLN A 122 -0.50 -7.27 13.17
CA GLN A 122 -0.49 -5.99 12.46
C GLN A 122 -1.83 -5.27 12.56
N LYS A 123 -1.92 -4.24 13.43
CA LYS A 123 -3.13 -3.42 13.64
C LYS A 123 -3.68 -2.83 12.33
N GLY A 124 -2.79 -2.47 11.39
CA GLY A 124 -3.17 -1.93 10.09
C GLY A 124 -4.00 -2.92 9.25
N ILE A 125 -3.73 -4.23 9.36
CA ILE A 125 -4.50 -5.26 8.66
C ILE A 125 -5.92 -5.32 9.22
N LEU A 126 -6.07 -5.33 10.54
CA LEU A 126 -7.38 -5.35 11.20
C LEU A 126 -8.25 -4.13 10.84
N LEU A 127 -7.63 -2.96 10.69
CA LEU A 127 -8.32 -1.71 10.36
C LEU A 127 -8.59 -1.53 8.85
N THR A 128 -8.01 -2.38 8.00
CA THR A 128 -8.17 -2.25 6.53
C THR A 128 -9.64 -2.28 6.07
N PRO A 129 -10.55 -3.15 6.56
CA PRO A 129 -11.95 -3.13 6.13
C PRO A 129 -12.64 -1.81 6.43
N LEU A 130 -12.38 -1.24 7.61
CA LEU A 130 -12.92 0.06 8.02
C LEU A 130 -12.38 1.18 7.13
N PHE A 131 -11.09 1.17 6.83
CA PHE A 131 -10.45 2.14 5.96
C PHE A 131 -11.01 2.09 4.52
N VAL A 132 -11.14 0.91 3.95
CA VAL A 132 -11.72 0.69 2.61
C VAL A 132 -13.18 1.14 2.57
N PHE A 133 -13.97 0.83 3.61
CA PHE A 133 -15.36 1.23 3.69
C PHE A 133 -15.50 2.76 3.86
N SER A 134 -14.68 3.37 4.67
CA SER A 134 -14.64 4.85 4.84
C SER A 134 -14.31 5.55 3.53
N PHE A 135 -13.33 5.04 2.79
CA PHE A 135 -12.97 5.59 1.49
C PHE A 135 -14.10 5.43 0.45
N TYR A 136 -14.82 4.29 0.48
CA TYR A 136 -16.03 4.09 -0.33
C TYR A 136 -17.11 5.10 0.01
N CYS A 137 -17.36 5.37 1.29
CA CYS A 137 -18.31 6.37 1.71
C CYS A 137 -17.91 7.79 1.28
N LEU A 138 -16.62 8.13 1.40
CA LEU A 138 -16.07 9.42 0.93
C LEU A 138 -16.23 9.61 -0.58
N LEU A 139 -15.94 8.58 -1.37
CA LEU A 139 -16.17 8.63 -2.82
C LEU A 139 -17.65 8.86 -3.15
N LYS A 140 -18.54 8.13 -2.50
CA LYS A 140 -19.99 8.35 -2.68
C LYS A 140 -20.42 9.76 -2.31
N TRP A 141 -19.88 10.28 -1.22
CA TRP A 141 -20.18 11.64 -0.77
C TRP A 141 -19.64 12.68 -1.74
N SER A 142 -18.39 12.55 -2.20
CA SER A 142 -17.79 13.39 -3.22
C SER A 142 -18.70 13.51 -4.46
N ILE A 143 -19.19 12.38 -4.98
CA ILE A 143 -20.11 12.35 -6.13
C ILE A 143 -21.44 13.05 -5.82
N LYS A 144 -21.99 12.82 -4.62
CA LYS A 144 -23.25 13.43 -4.19
C LYS A 144 -23.16 14.94 -4.10
N VAL A 145 -22.04 15.48 -3.58
CA VAL A 145 -21.80 16.93 -3.40
C VAL A 145 -21.23 17.56 -4.66
N ARG A 146 -20.95 16.79 -5.71
CA ARG A 146 -20.31 17.24 -6.99
C ARG A 146 -18.95 17.94 -6.76
N LEU A 147 -18.24 17.54 -5.73
CA LEU A 147 -16.86 17.98 -5.45
C LEU A 147 -15.87 16.91 -5.88
N ASP A 148 -14.78 17.32 -6.50
CA ASP A 148 -13.69 16.42 -6.80
C ASP A 148 -13.13 15.81 -5.49
N LEU A 149 -12.85 14.52 -5.50
CA LEU A 149 -12.39 13.80 -4.32
C LEU A 149 -11.16 14.44 -3.68
N TYR A 150 -10.21 14.92 -4.49
CA TYR A 150 -8.98 15.55 -3.98
C TYR A 150 -9.29 16.86 -3.22
N LYS A 151 -10.23 17.68 -3.71
CA LYS A 151 -10.66 18.91 -3.03
C LYS A 151 -11.32 18.59 -1.69
N LEU A 152 -12.16 17.56 -1.69
CA LEU A 152 -12.81 17.09 -0.45
C LEU A 152 -11.78 16.60 0.57
N LEU A 153 -10.80 15.79 0.14
CA LEU A 153 -9.72 15.31 0.99
C LEU A 153 -8.86 16.46 1.54
N VAL A 154 -8.49 17.43 0.70
CA VAL A 154 -7.75 18.61 1.14
C VAL A 154 -8.54 19.39 2.17
N CYS A 155 -9.83 19.67 1.95
CA CYS A 155 -10.67 20.33 2.94
C CYS A 155 -10.74 19.56 4.26
N MET A 156 -10.92 18.23 4.21
CA MET A 156 -10.96 17.39 5.41
C MET A 156 -9.64 17.41 6.18
N ILE A 157 -8.51 17.27 5.47
CA ILE A 157 -7.16 17.31 6.08
C ILE A 157 -6.93 18.69 6.71
N THR A 158 -7.30 19.76 6.02
CA THR A 158 -7.15 21.14 6.54
C THR A 158 -7.99 21.35 7.80
N LEU A 159 -9.27 20.96 7.79
CA LEU A 159 -10.14 21.06 8.95
C LEU A 159 -9.62 20.22 10.13
N PHE A 160 -9.18 18.99 9.84
CA PHE A 160 -8.61 18.12 10.86
C PHE A 160 -7.32 18.71 11.45
N SER A 161 -6.46 19.32 10.61
CA SER A 161 -5.24 20.00 11.05
C SER A 161 -5.57 21.17 11.97
N ILE A 162 -6.56 22.00 11.63
CA ILE A 162 -7.01 23.12 12.45
C ILE A 162 -7.54 22.61 13.80
N LEU A 163 -8.38 21.57 13.80
CA LEU A 163 -8.89 20.97 15.03
C LEU A 163 -7.77 20.47 15.94
N ILE A 164 -6.76 19.79 15.39
CA ILE A 164 -5.60 19.32 16.15
C ILE A 164 -4.82 20.50 16.74
N LEU A 165 -4.60 21.57 16.00
CA LEU A 165 -3.93 22.78 16.50
C LEU A 165 -4.71 23.38 17.68
N CYS A 166 -6.04 23.36 17.65
CA CYS A 166 -6.86 23.86 18.74
C CYS A 166 -6.76 23.01 20.03
N ILE A 167 -6.52 21.69 19.90
CA ILE A 167 -6.47 20.77 21.04
C ILE A 167 -5.08 20.28 21.41
N GLN A 168 -4.03 20.72 20.71
CA GLN A 168 -2.64 20.25 20.91
C GLN A 168 -2.11 20.44 22.33
N GLY A 169 -2.63 21.41 23.08
CA GLY A 169 -2.27 21.65 24.50
C GLY A 169 -2.83 20.60 25.46
N THR A 170 -3.67 19.67 24.99
CA THR A 170 -4.21 18.57 25.80
C THR A 170 -3.43 17.27 25.56
N PRO A 171 -3.36 16.33 26.55
CA PRO A 171 -2.72 15.03 26.35
C PRO A 171 -3.30 14.24 25.17
N ILE A 172 -4.62 14.32 24.97
CA ILE A 172 -5.30 13.65 23.86
C ILE A 172 -4.92 14.31 22.52
N GLY A 173 -4.90 15.64 22.47
CA GLY A 173 -4.49 16.38 21.27
C GLY A 173 -3.07 16.12 20.88
N PHE A 174 -2.15 16.05 21.86
CA PHE A 174 -0.76 15.65 21.62
C PHE A 174 -0.66 14.22 21.05
N ALA A 175 -1.38 13.26 21.63
CA ALA A 175 -1.39 11.86 21.14
C ALA A 175 -1.93 11.78 19.71
N ILE A 176 -2.99 12.49 19.36
CA ILE A 176 -3.56 12.54 18.00
C ILE A 176 -2.56 13.20 17.04
N CYS A 177 -1.93 14.31 17.45
CA CYS A 177 -0.91 14.98 16.66
C CYS A 177 0.28 14.03 16.37
N ALA A 178 0.77 13.35 17.40
CA ALA A 178 1.86 12.38 17.26
C ALA A 178 1.51 11.22 16.29
N LEU A 179 0.31 10.68 16.39
CA LEU A 179 -0.13 9.57 15.54
C LEU A 179 -0.30 9.97 14.06
N PHE A 180 -0.89 11.13 13.79
CA PHE A 180 -1.22 11.52 12.42
C PHE A 180 -0.13 12.37 11.77
N PHE A 181 0.36 13.45 12.41
CA PHE A 181 1.34 14.34 11.79
C PHE A 181 2.77 13.86 11.92
N MET A 182 3.20 13.47 13.12
CA MET A 182 4.58 13.03 13.31
C MET A 182 4.86 11.78 12.46
N ARG A 183 3.95 10.80 12.47
CA ARG A 183 4.16 9.54 11.76
C ARG A 183 4.05 9.68 10.24
N THR A 184 3.17 10.51 9.72
CA THR A 184 2.93 10.61 8.26
C THR A 184 3.81 11.65 7.57
N MET A 185 4.16 12.75 8.26
CA MET A 185 4.92 13.84 7.68
C MET A 185 6.33 13.94 8.25
N CYS A 186 6.47 14.04 9.58
CA CYS A 186 7.78 14.28 10.19
C CYS A 186 8.73 13.09 10.04
N ILE A 187 8.26 11.86 10.28
CA ILE A 187 9.11 10.67 10.17
C ILE A 187 9.55 10.45 8.72
N CYS A 188 8.66 10.60 7.74
CA CYS A 188 9.05 10.46 6.33
C CYS A 188 10.11 11.48 5.93
N GLY A 189 9.97 12.73 6.39
CA GLY A 189 10.94 13.79 6.12
C GLY A 189 12.28 13.56 6.83
N SER A 190 12.25 13.17 8.11
CA SER A 190 13.48 12.90 8.88
C SER A 190 14.25 11.70 8.34
N LEU A 191 13.56 10.64 7.95
CA LEU A 191 14.19 9.48 7.30
C LEU A 191 14.82 9.86 5.96
N PHE A 192 14.16 10.73 5.19
CA PHE A 192 14.72 11.21 3.93
C PHE A 192 16.07 11.93 4.15
N VAL A 193 16.13 12.84 5.14
CA VAL A 193 17.38 13.55 5.50
C VAL A 193 18.44 12.56 5.96
N LEU A 194 18.09 11.64 6.85
CA LEU A 194 19.02 10.62 7.36
C LEU A 194 19.65 9.79 6.23
N TYR A 195 18.88 9.38 5.24
CA TYR A 195 19.40 8.65 4.08
C TYR A 195 20.27 9.53 3.19
N VAL A 196 19.89 10.80 2.98
CA VAL A 196 20.73 11.74 2.22
C VAL A 196 22.09 11.90 2.89
N ASP A 197 22.12 12.12 4.20
CA ASP A 197 23.37 12.32 4.96
C ASP A 197 24.22 11.04 4.94
N PHE A 198 23.63 9.88 5.13
CA PHE A 198 24.33 8.61 5.07
C PHE A 198 24.98 8.36 3.70
N PHE A 199 24.26 8.54 2.62
CA PHE A 199 24.75 8.27 1.26
C PHE A 199 25.63 9.37 0.65
N GLN A 200 25.92 10.44 1.38
CA GLN A 200 26.99 11.37 1.02
C GLN A 200 28.38 10.74 1.20
N ASN A 201 28.52 9.87 2.19
CA ASN A 201 29.83 9.30 2.59
C ASN A 201 29.91 7.79 2.39
N ASN A 202 28.83 7.14 1.97
CA ASN A 202 28.74 5.68 1.83
C ASN A 202 28.34 5.28 0.40
N PRO A 203 28.74 4.10 -0.09
CA PRO A 203 28.47 3.65 -1.45
C PRO A 203 26.96 3.46 -1.70
N PHE A 204 26.50 3.87 -2.89
CA PHE A 204 25.13 3.63 -3.34
C PHE A 204 24.87 2.14 -3.56
N THR A 205 23.60 1.73 -3.41
CA THR A 205 23.21 0.32 -3.57
C THR A 205 22.97 -0.11 -5.01
N TYR A 206 22.82 0.81 -5.97
CA TYR A 206 22.49 0.53 -7.37
C TYR A 206 21.34 -0.47 -7.53
N TYR A 207 20.29 -0.30 -6.75
CA TYR A 207 19.10 -1.17 -6.66
C TYR A 207 19.38 -2.59 -6.11
N SER A 208 20.61 -2.91 -5.65
CA SER A 208 20.95 -4.22 -5.10
C SER A 208 20.32 -4.50 -3.72
N HIS A 209 19.75 -3.50 -3.06
CA HIS A 209 18.92 -3.70 -1.87
C HIS A 209 17.62 -4.48 -2.19
N ILE A 210 17.25 -4.61 -3.48
CA ILE A 210 16.14 -5.45 -3.94
C ILE A 210 16.66 -6.88 -4.05
N SER A 211 16.04 -7.83 -3.32
CA SER A 211 16.53 -9.23 -3.23
C SER A 211 16.76 -9.92 -4.57
N ILE A 212 15.89 -9.65 -5.57
CA ILE A 212 16.06 -10.23 -6.91
C ILE A 212 17.29 -9.67 -7.60
N VAL A 213 17.51 -8.36 -7.53
CA VAL A 213 18.67 -7.71 -8.13
C VAL A 213 19.94 -8.17 -7.44
N ASN A 214 19.94 -8.27 -6.11
CA ASN A 214 21.12 -8.75 -5.37
C ASN A 214 21.47 -10.20 -5.70
N LYS A 215 20.47 -11.08 -5.86
CA LYS A 215 20.73 -12.48 -6.27
C LYS A 215 21.40 -12.60 -7.65
N ILE A 216 21.16 -11.64 -8.54
CA ILE A 216 21.75 -11.62 -9.88
C ILE A 216 23.12 -10.94 -9.89
N THR A 217 23.24 -9.81 -9.18
CA THR A 217 24.45 -8.96 -9.27
C THR A 217 25.46 -9.24 -8.16
N GLY A 218 25.04 -9.67 -6.97
CA GLY A 218 25.88 -9.82 -5.79
C GLY A 218 26.52 -8.51 -5.29
N MET A 219 26.00 -7.35 -5.72
CA MET A 219 26.65 -6.05 -5.53
C MET A 219 26.18 -5.30 -4.28
N TYR A 220 25.34 -5.90 -3.42
CA TYR A 220 24.89 -5.20 -2.23
C TYR A 220 26.03 -4.97 -1.25
N PRO A 221 26.39 -3.69 -0.95
CA PRO A 221 27.63 -3.38 -0.25
C PRO A 221 27.53 -3.47 1.29
N TYR A 222 26.42 -3.92 1.83
CA TYR A 222 26.17 -3.93 3.27
C TYR A 222 25.79 -5.33 3.78
N ASP A 223 26.07 -5.60 5.07
CA ASP A 223 25.79 -6.90 5.67
C ASP A 223 24.34 -7.05 6.17
N ASP A 224 23.66 -5.94 6.43
CA ASP A 224 22.29 -5.93 6.99
C ASP A 224 21.30 -5.25 6.03
N VAL A 225 20.01 -5.34 6.34
CA VAL A 225 18.95 -4.67 5.56
C VAL A 225 19.11 -3.16 5.60
N LEU A 226 18.84 -2.48 4.50
CA LEU A 226 19.10 -1.06 4.28
C LEU A 226 18.62 -0.16 5.42
N GLY A 227 17.40 -0.41 5.95
CA GLY A 227 16.84 0.38 7.04
C GLY A 227 17.62 0.29 8.36
N LYS A 228 18.27 -0.84 8.63
CA LYS A 228 19.13 -0.99 9.81
C LYS A 228 20.52 -0.39 9.60
N VAL A 229 21.07 -0.56 8.40
CA VAL A 229 22.37 0.02 8.02
C VAL A 229 22.38 1.53 8.23
N VAL A 230 21.35 2.22 7.73
CA VAL A 230 21.28 3.69 7.83
C VAL A 230 21.08 4.20 9.27
N THR A 231 20.61 3.34 10.18
CA THR A 231 20.37 3.68 11.59
C THR A 231 21.36 3.04 12.55
N ASP A 232 22.51 2.54 12.08
CA ASP A 232 23.52 1.83 12.86
C ASP A 232 22.92 0.72 13.76
N GLY A 233 21.94 0.00 13.23
CA GLY A 233 21.27 -1.09 13.94
C GLY A 233 20.20 -0.67 14.95
N GLY A 234 19.97 0.64 15.13
CA GLY A 234 19.05 1.16 16.15
C GLY A 234 17.57 0.83 15.87
N MET A 235 17.13 0.88 14.62
CA MET A 235 15.79 0.54 14.19
C MET A 235 15.76 0.17 12.70
N ASN A 236 14.73 -0.55 12.26
CA ASN A 236 14.52 -0.75 10.84
C ASN A 236 13.76 0.44 10.24
N ALA A 237 14.51 1.41 9.69
CA ALA A 237 14.00 2.64 9.10
C ALA A 237 13.41 2.39 7.71
N ASN A 238 12.20 1.82 7.66
CA ASN A 238 11.46 1.68 6.41
C ASN A 238 11.01 3.06 5.94
N ALA A 239 11.60 3.52 4.85
CA ALA A 239 11.39 4.87 4.33
C ALA A 239 10.56 4.85 3.03
N LEU A 240 10.13 6.03 2.63
CA LEU A 240 9.42 6.29 1.38
C LEU A 240 10.24 5.81 0.16
N PHE A 241 9.60 5.38 -0.90
CA PHE A 241 10.26 4.88 -2.13
C PHE A 241 11.27 5.86 -2.74
N TRP A 242 11.06 7.18 -2.65
CA TRP A 242 12.08 8.16 -3.06
C TRP A 242 13.36 8.08 -2.25
N THR A 243 13.25 7.65 -1.00
CA THR A 243 14.38 7.49 -0.09
C THR A 243 15.12 6.18 -0.38
N THR A 244 14.38 5.06 -0.38
CA THR A 244 14.96 3.72 -0.55
C THR A 244 15.39 3.44 -1.98
N ASP A 245 14.47 3.60 -2.96
CA ASP A 245 14.77 3.32 -4.36
C ASP A 245 15.41 4.52 -5.07
N GLY A 246 15.21 5.73 -4.54
CA GLY A 246 15.80 6.95 -5.05
C GLY A 246 17.19 7.20 -4.48
N VAL A 247 17.26 7.81 -3.30
CA VAL A 247 18.51 8.29 -2.69
C VAL A 247 19.51 7.15 -2.50
N ALA A 248 19.08 6.03 -1.89
CA ALA A 248 19.98 4.92 -1.61
C ALA A 248 20.49 4.20 -2.86
N SER A 249 19.74 4.24 -3.96
CA SER A 249 20.16 3.55 -5.19
C SER A 249 21.21 4.31 -5.98
N CYS A 250 20.94 5.58 -6.31
CA CYS A 250 21.78 6.39 -7.20
C CYS A 250 21.70 7.90 -6.87
N GLY A 251 21.38 8.27 -5.65
CA GLY A 251 21.29 9.68 -5.27
C GLY A 251 20.24 10.46 -6.08
N TYR A 252 20.63 11.58 -6.67
CA TYR A 252 19.73 12.42 -7.50
C TYR A 252 19.14 11.67 -8.70
N TRP A 253 19.95 10.89 -9.39
CA TRP A 253 19.51 10.09 -10.54
C TRP A 253 18.51 9.02 -10.14
N GLY A 254 18.71 8.40 -8.98
CA GLY A 254 17.75 7.43 -8.45
C GLY A 254 16.38 8.04 -8.19
N VAL A 255 16.32 9.24 -7.58
CA VAL A 255 15.06 9.97 -7.36
C VAL A 255 14.37 10.30 -8.68
N PHE A 256 15.12 10.71 -9.70
CA PHE A 256 14.59 11.00 -11.04
C PHE A 256 14.01 9.73 -11.71
N ILE A 257 14.77 8.64 -11.73
CA ILE A 257 14.38 7.37 -12.35
C ILE A 257 13.12 6.80 -11.68
N ILE A 258 13.09 6.75 -10.34
CA ILE A 258 11.95 6.20 -9.63
C ILE A 258 10.67 7.04 -9.78
N SER A 259 10.83 8.35 -9.97
CA SER A 259 9.71 9.25 -10.26
C SER A 259 9.11 8.99 -11.63
N ILE A 260 9.94 8.72 -12.64
CA ILE A 260 9.47 8.32 -13.98
C ILE A 260 8.72 6.98 -13.89
N ILE A 261 9.26 6.00 -13.17
CA ILE A 261 8.60 4.69 -12.98
C ILE A 261 7.22 4.87 -12.34
N LEU A 262 7.10 5.75 -11.34
CA LEU A 262 5.81 6.05 -10.72
C LEU A 262 4.83 6.75 -11.70
N VAL A 263 5.31 7.69 -12.52
CA VAL A 263 4.48 8.32 -13.56
C VAL A 263 3.94 7.28 -14.56
N LEU A 264 4.80 6.37 -15.04
CA LEU A 264 4.39 5.28 -15.94
C LEU A 264 3.36 4.36 -15.27
N TYR A 265 3.54 4.07 -13.97
CA TYR A 265 2.58 3.31 -13.21
C TYR A 265 1.22 4.01 -13.10
N LEU A 266 1.20 5.33 -12.85
CA LEU A 266 -0.04 6.10 -12.80
C LEU A 266 -0.76 6.12 -14.15
N PHE A 267 -0.03 6.22 -15.27
CA PHE A 267 -0.61 6.05 -16.61
C PHE A 267 -1.24 4.66 -16.82
N LEU A 268 -0.57 3.62 -16.34
CA LEU A 268 -1.12 2.27 -16.39
C LEU A 268 -2.41 2.16 -15.58
N LEU A 269 -2.46 2.74 -14.37
CA LEU A 269 -3.67 2.75 -13.54
C LEU A 269 -4.84 3.48 -14.22
N ASN A 270 -4.59 4.64 -14.80
CA ASN A 270 -5.61 5.38 -15.55
C ASN A 270 -6.13 4.58 -16.75
N SER A 271 -5.26 3.82 -17.42
CA SER A 271 -5.66 2.94 -18.52
C SER A 271 -6.53 1.78 -18.02
N ILE A 272 -6.20 1.17 -16.90
CA ILE A 272 -6.97 0.07 -16.30
C ILE A 272 -8.32 0.55 -15.82
N GLU A 273 -8.41 1.74 -15.24
CA GLU A 273 -9.67 2.34 -14.82
C GLU A 273 -10.65 2.44 -15.98
N ARG A 274 -10.19 2.95 -17.14
CA ARG A 274 -11.04 3.11 -18.34
C ARG A 274 -11.48 1.80 -18.98
N LEU A 275 -10.69 0.75 -18.84
CA LEU A 275 -11.06 -0.59 -19.31
C LEU A 275 -12.13 -1.24 -18.42
N ASN A 276 -12.36 -0.71 -17.24
CA ASN A 276 -13.35 -1.24 -16.32
C ASN A 276 -14.64 -0.42 -16.32
N THR A 277 -15.76 -1.10 -16.32
CA THR A 277 -17.09 -0.48 -16.32
C THR A 277 -17.45 0.24 -15.03
N ASN A 278 -16.68 0.04 -13.97
CA ASN A 278 -16.89 0.63 -12.65
C ASN A 278 -15.59 1.24 -12.10
N ASN A 279 -15.40 2.52 -12.38
CA ASN A 279 -14.21 3.28 -11.97
C ASN A 279 -14.02 3.31 -10.46
N ILE A 280 -15.13 3.46 -9.70
CA ILE A 280 -15.09 3.47 -8.23
C ILE A 280 -14.51 2.19 -7.67
N PHE A 281 -14.87 1.05 -8.23
CA PHE A 281 -14.33 -0.23 -7.82
C PHE A 281 -12.80 -0.26 -7.96
N VAL A 282 -12.28 0.20 -9.10
CA VAL A 282 -10.84 0.22 -9.36
C VAL A 282 -10.12 1.09 -8.33
N TYR A 283 -10.57 2.33 -8.11
CA TYR A 283 -9.96 3.22 -7.11
C TYR A 283 -9.92 2.60 -5.72
N ILE A 284 -11.05 2.05 -5.24
CA ILE A 284 -11.14 1.55 -3.87
C ILE A 284 -10.25 0.31 -3.66
N VAL A 285 -10.13 -0.55 -4.66
CA VAL A 285 -9.32 -1.77 -4.54
C VAL A 285 -7.81 -1.46 -4.45
N PHE A 286 -7.36 -0.35 -5.06
CA PHE A 286 -5.96 0.07 -4.95
C PHE A 286 -5.63 0.78 -3.62
N VAL A 287 -6.62 1.34 -2.91
CA VAL A 287 -6.38 2.11 -1.67
C VAL A 287 -5.54 1.38 -0.62
N PRO A 288 -5.80 0.10 -0.27
CA PRO A 288 -5.01 -0.61 0.74
C PRO A 288 -3.56 -0.81 0.35
N SER A 289 -3.29 -1.04 -0.93
CA SER A 289 -1.92 -1.19 -1.41
C SER A 289 -1.19 0.15 -1.49
N MET A 290 -1.86 1.23 -1.90
CA MET A 290 -1.24 2.56 -2.01
C MET A 290 -0.69 3.09 -0.68
N THR A 291 -1.27 2.71 0.46
CA THR A 291 -0.72 3.09 1.78
C THR A 291 0.69 2.54 2.03
N ALA A 292 1.09 1.49 1.32
CA ALA A 292 2.40 0.87 1.48
C ALA A 292 3.53 1.70 0.82
N ILE A 293 3.24 2.51 -0.20
CA ILE A 293 4.24 3.35 -0.88
C ILE A 293 4.95 4.31 0.09
N LEU A 294 4.25 4.74 1.13
CA LEU A 294 4.78 5.69 2.12
C LEU A 294 5.88 5.09 3.01
N ASN A 295 5.96 3.75 3.12
CA ASN A 295 6.84 3.07 4.05
C ASN A 295 7.58 1.88 3.41
N SER A 296 7.69 1.84 2.09
CA SER A 296 8.37 0.75 1.40
C SER A 296 8.92 1.18 0.05
N SER A 297 9.88 0.41 -0.45
CA SER A 297 10.38 0.45 -1.82
C SER A 297 9.23 0.27 -2.82
N LEU A 298 9.27 0.98 -3.94
CA LEU A 298 8.28 0.87 -5.02
C LEU A 298 8.30 -0.55 -5.65
N PHE A 299 9.47 -1.18 -5.71
CA PHE A 299 9.59 -2.55 -6.21
C PHE A 299 8.99 -3.57 -5.22
N THR A 300 9.20 -3.37 -3.92
CA THR A 300 8.52 -4.15 -2.87
C THR A 300 7.00 -3.95 -2.95
N TYR A 301 6.55 -2.73 -3.19
CA TYR A 301 5.14 -2.41 -3.41
C TYR A 301 4.55 -3.18 -4.60
N PHE A 302 5.24 -3.22 -5.73
CA PHE A 302 4.74 -3.94 -6.90
C PHE A 302 4.66 -5.46 -6.69
N ILE A 303 5.68 -6.07 -6.10
CA ILE A 303 5.80 -7.52 -5.99
C ILE A 303 5.22 -8.02 -4.66
N SER A 304 5.83 -7.64 -3.54
CA SER A 304 5.50 -8.19 -2.22
C SER A 304 4.12 -7.75 -1.73
N HIS A 305 3.75 -6.48 -1.97
CA HIS A 305 2.39 -6.01 -1.64
C HIS A 305 1.33 -6.38 -2.69
N GLY A 306 1.74 -7.03 -3.79
CA GLY A 306 0.83 -7.66 -4.74
C GLY A 306 0.14 -6.71 -5.71
N VAL A 307 0.67 -5.49 -5.93
CA VAL A 307 0.06 -4.55 -6.88
C VAL A 307 0.08 -5.08 -8.30
N PHE A 308 1.18 -5.71 -8.71
CA PHE A 308 1.24 -6.37 -10.01
C PHE A 308 0.18 -7.48 -10.14
N LEU A 309 -0.02 -8.28 -9.09
CA LEU A 309 -1.07 -9.28 -9.03
C LEU A 309 -2.47 -8.65 -9.15
N LEU A 310 -2.71 -7.53 -8.46
CA LEU A 310 -3.96 -6.79 -8.55
C LEU A 310 -4.24 -6.28 -9.96
N ILE A 311 -3.22 -5.73 -10.63
CA ILE A 311 -3.29 -5.30 -12.04
C ILE A 311 -3.69 -6.49 -12.94
N MET A 312 -3.03 -7.63 -12.79
CA MET A 312 -3.35 -8.85 -13.54
C MET A 312 -4.78 -9.32 -13.29
N ILE A 313 -5.23 -9.30 -12.03
CA ILE A 313 -6.62 -9.64 -11.69
C ILE A 313 -7.59 -8.69 -12.40
N LEU A 314 -7.38 -7.38 -12.36
CA LEU A 314 -8.28 -6.40 -12.98
C LEU A 314 -8.30 -6.49 -14.52
N LEU A 315 -7.22 -6.93 -15.14
CA LEU A 315 -7.14 -7.16 -16.57
C LEU A 315 -7.83 -8.48 -16.98
N PHE A 316 -7.56 -9.59 -16.29
CA PHE A 316 -7.93 -10.93 -16.76
C PHE A 316 -9.20 -11.50 -16.12
N VAL A 317 -9.66 -10.96 -15.00
CA VAL A 317 -10.84 -11.45 -14.30
C VAL A 317 -12.08 -10.67 -14.71
N LYS A 318 -13.15 -11.41 -15.03
CA LYS A 318 -14.47 -10.82 -15.28
C LYS A 318 -15.13 -10.41 -13.96
N ILE A 319 -15.10 -9.11 -13.68
CA ILE A 319 -15.78 -8.55 -12.51
C ILE A 319 -17.29 -8.55 -12.77
N PRO A 320 -18.13 -9.02 -11.83
CA PRO A 320 -19.58 -9.01 -12.00
C PRO A 320 -20.12 -7.61 -12.28
N THR A 321 -20.81 -7.44 -13.40
CA THR A 321 -21.32 -6.15 -13.92
C THR A 321 -22.56 -5.61 -13.19
N ASN A 322 -23.12 -6.34 -12.23
CA ASN A 322 -24.28 -5.91 -11.41
C ASN A 322 -23.95 -4.71 -10.49
N LEU A 323 -22.72 -4.23 -10.53
CA LEU A 323 -22.28 -2.99 -9.88
C LEU A 323 -22.76 -1.83 -10.76
N LYS A 324 -23.84 -1.15 -10.35
CA LYS A 324 -24.32 0.04 -11.08
C LYS A 324 -23.17 0.99 -11.34
N PRO A 325 -22.87 1.37 -12.59
CA PRO A 325 -21.81 2.32 -12.88
C PRO A 325 -22.18 3.65 -12.22
N ILE A 326 -21.36 4.11 -11.30
CA ILE A 326 -21.45 5.45 -10.76
C ILE A 326 -20.64 6.30 -11.75
N LYS A 327 -21.34 7.06 -12.58
CA LYS A 327 -20.69 7.97 -13.52
C LYS A 327 -20.01 9.08 -12.72
N CYS A 328 -18.68 9.03 -12.60
CA CYS A 328 -17.88 10.19 -12.33
C CYS A 328 -17.93 11.06 -13.61
N ARG A 329 -18.34 12.32 -13.50
CA ARG A 329 -18.23 13.33 -14.56
C ARG A 329 -16.88 13.99 -14.50
#